data_8ce8a6fb585fc3a43cc391f0ea1c72fc
#
_entry.id   8ce8a6fb585fc3a43cc391f0ea1c72fc
#
_cell.length_a   1.000
_cell.length_b   1.000
_cell.length_c   1.000
_cell.angle_alpha   90.00
_cell.angle_beta   90.00
_cell.angle_gamma   90.00
#
_symmetry.space_group_name_H-M   'P 1'
#
loop_
_entity.id
_entity.type
_entity.pdbx_description
1 polymer ?
#
loop_
_entity_poly.entity_id
_entity_poly.type
_entity_poly.pdbx_seq_one_letter_code
_entity_poly.pdbx_strand_id
1 'polypeptide(L)'
;LLADQHKAEVSNVARPLSPRWDRYAALEQSGHFICFTARSEKDFAGYACFFIDADIHHETQVNAICDVLYLKPEYRNGFAFKRFIRFIEAELKPLADRISFNIKIKKDFRPLLYPLGYVDDEVIVTKSL
;
A
#
# COMPACT_ATOMS: atom_id res chain seq x y z
N LEU A 1 -8.16 -5.57 -15.37
CA LEU A 1 -6.83 -5.72 -14.78
C LEU A 1 -6.88 -5.61 -13.26
N LEU A 2 -5.78 -5.91 -12.57
CA LEU A 2 -5.75 -5.93 -11.09
C LEU A 2 -6.12 -4.57 -10.46
N ALA A 3 -5.72 -3.47 -11.07
CA ALA A 3 -6.04 -2.13 -10.60
C ALA A 3 -7.56 -1.86 -10.63
N ASP A 4 -8.24 -2.33 -11.65
CA ASP A 4 -9.70 -2.19 -11.76
C ASP A 4 -10.42 -3.09 -10.76
N GLN A 5 -9.93 -4.32 -10.56
CA GLN A 5 -10.44 -5.23 -9.53
C GLN A 5 -10.28 -4.62 -8.14
N HIS A 6 -9.11 -4.08 -7.85
CA HIS A 6 -8.84 -3.41 -6.58
C HIS A 6 -9.76 -2.21 -6.37
N LYS A 7 -9.91 -1.35 -7.39
CA LYS A 7 -10.84 -0.22 -7.32
C LYS A 7 -12.27 -0.66 -7.00
N ALA A 8 -12.76 -1.69 -7.65
CA ALA A 8 -14.12 -2.20 -7.41
C ALA A 8 -14.33 -2.65 -5.95
N GLU A 9 -13.27 -3.16 -5.31
CA GLU A 9 -13.35 -3.63 -3.92
C GLU A 9 -13.28 -2.50 -2.88
N VAL A 10 -12.51 -1.45 -3.12
CA VAL A 10 -12.15 -0.48 -2.06
C VAL A 10 -12.63 0.94 -2.30
N SER A 11 -12.95 1.32 -3.53
CA SER A 11 -13.28 2.70 -3.85
C SER A 11 -14.77 3.00 -3.79
N ASN A 12 -15.10 4.14 -3.21
CA ASN A 12 -16.44 4.72 -3.26
C ASN A 12 -16.57 5.81 -4.34
N VAL A 13 -15.53 6.02 -5.15
CA VAL A 13 -15.49 7.04 -6.20
C VAL A 13 -16.09 6.47 -7.49
N ALA A 14 -17.12 7.12 -8.01
CA ALA A 14 -17.81 6.69 -9.22
C ALA A 14 -17.03 6.93 -10.52
N ARG A 15 -16.00 7.79 -10.49
CA ARG A 15 -15.19 8.11 -11.67
C ARG A 15 -14.40 6.90 -12.15
N PRO A 16 -14.24 6.70 -13.47
CA PRO A 16 -13.36 5.68 -14.01
C PRO A 16 -11.92 5.84 -13.51
N LEU A 17 -11.21 4.71 -13.36
CA LEU A 17 -9.81 4.71 -13.00
C LEU A 17 -8.99 5.31 -14.17
N SER A 18 -8.21 6.34 -13.88
CA SER A 18 -7.35 7.01 -14.86
C SER A 18 -6.03 7.43 -14.20
N PRO A 19 -5.09 6.50 -14.00
CA PRO A 19 -3.85 6.80 -13.30
C PRO A 19 -2.93 7.71 -14.12
N ARG A 20 -2.19 8.56 -13.43
CA ARG A 20 -1.15 9.40 -14.03
C ARG A 20 0.18 8.62 -14.08
N TRP A 21 0.29 7.75 -15.06
CA TRP A 21 1.44 6.84 -15.19
C TRP A 21 2.77 7.56 -15.34
N ASP A 22 2.79 8.69 -16.03
CA ASP A 22 3.96 9.56 -16.18
C ASP A 22 4.47 10.07 -14.82
N ARG A 23 3.56 10.45 -13.94
CA ARG A 23 3.90 10.91 -12.59
C ARG A 23 4.43 9.78 -11.71
N TYR A 24 3.81 8.61 -11.77
CA TYR A 24 4.32 7.43 -11.05
C TYR A 24 5.73 7.07 -11.50
N ALA A 25 5.98 7.06 -12.80
CA ALA A 25 7.31 6.76 -13.35
C ALA A 25 8.36 7.77 -12.89
N ALA A 26 8.04 9.07 -12.88
CA ALA A 26 8.94 10.11 -12.40
C ALA A 26 9.26 9.97 -10.91
N LEU A 27 8.27 9.64 -10.08
CA LEU A 27 8.46 9.42 -8.65
C LEU A 27 9.30 8.17 -8.38
N GLU A 28 9.11 7.10 -9.15
CA GLU A 28 9.92 5.88 -9.06
C GLU A 28 11.39 6.16 -9.41
N GLN A 29 11.64 6.89 -10.49
CA GLN A 29 13.00 7.27 -10.91
C GLN A 29 13.71 8.14 -9.87
N SER A 30 13.00 9.01 -9.17
CA SER A 30 13.54 9.87 -8.12
C SER A 30 13.67 9.19 -6.76
N GLY A 31 13.27 7.93 -6.61
CA GLY A 31 13.30 7.19 -5.35
C GLY A 31 12.16 7.52 -4.39
N HIS A 32 11.13 8.25 -4.84
CA HIS A 32 9.97 8.62 -4.02
C HIS A 32 8.78 7.68 -4.16
N PHE A 33 8.90 6.64 -4.97
CA PHE A 33 7.87 5.63 -5.16
C PHE A 33 8.50 4.28 -5.40
N ILE A 34 7.98 3.24 -4.74
CA ILE A 34 8.46 1.87 -4.89
C ILE A 34 7.29 0.90 -4.91
N CYS A 35 7.35 -0.07 -5.81
CA CYS A 35 6.38 -1.14 -5.91
C CYS A 35 7.00 -2.49 -5.59
N PHE A 36 6.29 -3.27 -4.79
CA PHE A 36 6.61 -4.66 -4.48
C PHE A 36 5.59 -5.57 -5.16
N THR A 37 6.03 -6.70 -5.68
CA THR A 37 5.15 -7.69 -6.28
C THR A 37 5.19 -8.99 -5.49
N ALA A 38 4.01 -9.58 -5.30
CA ALA A 38 3.86 -10.93 -4.78
C ALA A 38 3.61 -11.88 -5.96
N ARG A 39 4.38 -12.96 -6.02
CA ARG A 39 4.26 -13.98 -7.06
C ARG A 39 4.17 -15.36 -6.46
N SER A 40 3.35 -16.22 -7.05
CA SER A 40 3.41 -17.66 -6.89
C SER A 40 4.23 -18.26 -8.02
N GLU A 41 4.53 -19.57 -7.97
CA GLU A 41 5.27 -20.26 -9.03
C GLU A 41 4.67 -20.10 -10.43
N LYS A 42 3.34 -19.92 -10.51
CA LYS A 42 2.57 -19.90 -11.76
C LYS A 42 1.90 -18.58 -12.07
N ASP A 43 1.86 -17.63 -11.12
CA ASP A 43 0.99 -16.50 -11.26
C ASP A 43 1.49 -15.25 -10.52
N PHE A 44 1.02 -14.11 -10.97
CA PHE A 44 1.14 -12.83 -10.31
C PHE A 44 0.04 -12.73 -9.25
N ALA A 45 0.43 -12.76 -7.98
CA ALA A 45 -0.51 -12.85 -6.87
C ALA A 45 -1.02 -11.50 -6.38
N GLY A 46 -0.21 -10.44 -6.53
CA GLY A 46 -0.59 -9.11 -6.07
C GLY A 46 0.57 -8.13 -6.04
N TYR A 47 0.32 -6.96 -5.47
CA TYR A 47 1.30 -5.88 -5.41
C TYR A 47 1.03 -4.94 -4.25
N ALA A 48 2.06 -4.21 -3.84
CA ALA A 48 1.96 -3.10 -2.90
C ALA A 48 2.88 -1.98 -3.36
N CYS A 49 2.38 -0.76 -3.32
CA CYS A 49 3.12 0.42 -3.74
C CYS A 49 3.15 1.44 -2.63
N PHE A 50 4.30 2.09 -2.47
CA PHE A 50 4.54 3.05 -1.40
C PHE A 50 5.13 4.35 -1.93
N PHE A 51 4.66 5.46 -1.39
CA PHE A 51 5.35 6.73 -1.48
C PHE A 51 6.40 6.81 -0.38
N ILE A 52 7.61 7.22 -0.73
CA ILE A 52 8.71 7.44 0.21
C ILE A 52 8.94 8.94 0.29
N ASP A 53 8.70 9.53 1.44
CA ASP A 53 8.79 10.98 1.59
C ASP A 53 9.30 11.38 2.96
N ALA A 54 10.01 12.52 2.99
CA ALA A 54 10.45 13.15 4.22
C ALA A 54 9.24 13.69 4.98
N ASP A 55 9.23 13.48 6.29
CA ASP A 55 8.18 14.02 7.14
C ASP A 55 8.31 15.53 7.25
N ILE A 56 7.21 16.26 7.04
CA ILE A 56 7.22 17.73 7.09
C ILE A 56 7.41 18.26 8.51
N HIS A 57 6.95 17.50 9.50
CA HIS A 57 7.01 17.91 10.91
C HIS A 57 8.25 17.38 11.65
N HIS A 58 8.94 16.40 11.08
CA HIS A 58 10.08 15.72 11.72
C HIS A 58 11.22 15.59 10.73
N GLU A 59 12.12 16.55 10.75
CA GLU A 59 13.19 16.74 9.77
C GLU A 59 14.03 15.48 9.47
N THR A 60 14.22 14.62 10.45
CA THR A 60 15.04 13.41 10.32
C THR A 60 14.24 12.15 10.03
N GLN A 61 12.91 12.25 9.90
CA GLN A 61 12.03 11.10 9.68
C GLN A 61 11.66 10.95 8.21
N VAL A 62 11.72 9.72 7.72
CA VAL A 62 11.25 9.35 6.38
C VAL A 62 10.09 8.36 6.53
N ASN A 63 8.99 8.65 5.86
CA ASN A 63 7.78 7.85 5.89
C ASN A 63 7.60 7.05 4.59
N ALA A 64 7.27 5.78 4.71
CA ALA A 64 6.76 4.96 3.63
C ALA A 64 5.23 4.84 3.78
N ILE A 65 4.49 5.44 2.88
CA ILE A 65 3.03 5.49 2.93
C ILE A 65 2.46 4.62 1.82
N CYS A 66 1.68 3.62 2.20
CA CYS A 66 1.07 2.71 1.24
C CYS A 66 0.00 3.41 0.41
N ASP A 67 0.23 3.46 -0.90
CA ASP A 67 -0.75 3.93 -1.88
C ASP A 67 -1.75 2.82 -2.23
N VAL A 68 -1.23 1.64 -2.52
CA VAL A 68 -2.03 0.45 -2.90
C VAL A 68 -1.46 -0.79 -2.24
N LEU A 69 -2.36 -1.63 -1.76
CA LEU A 69 -2.05 -3.01 -1.35
C LEU A 69 -3.15 -3.92 -1.89
N TYR A 70 -2.78 -4.85 -2.73
CA TYR A 70 -3.71 -5.80 -3.32
C TYR A 70 -3.11 -7.19 -3.42
N LEU A 71 -3.86 -8.19 -2.97
CA LEU A 71 -3.63 -9.60 -3.24
C LEU A 71 -4.89 -10.18 -3.89
N LYS A 72 -4.72 -11.04 -4.88
CA LYS A 72 -5.84 -11.78 -5.45
C LYS A 72 -6.55 -12.60 -4.38
N PRO A 73 -7.89 -12.76 -4.45
CA PRO A 73 -8.66 -13.45 -3.42
C PRO A 73 -8.10 -14.82 -3.01
N GLU A 74 -7.63 -15.62 -3.96
CA GLU A 74 -7.07 -16.95 -3.72
C GLU A 74 -5.78 -16.96 -2.88
N TYR A 75 -5.10 -15.81 -2.78
CA TYR A 75 -3.88 -15.63 -1.98
C TYR A 75 -4.12 -14.86 -0.68
N ARG A 76 -5.36 -14.54 -0.36
CA ARG A 76 -5.73 -13.76 0.83
C ARG A 76 -5.90 -14.65 2.06
N ASN A 77 -4.84 -15.30 2.47
CA ASN A 77 -4.79 -15.98 3.76
C ASN A 77 -3.80 -15.26 4.69
N GLY A 78 -3.97 -15.42 5.99
CA GLY A 78 -3.17 -14.73 6.99
C GLY A 78 -1.67 -15.02 6.87
N PHE A 79 -1.31 -16.23 6.44
CA PHE A 79 0.09 -16.63 6.27
C PHE A 79 0.75 -15.92 5.08
N ALA A 80 0.13 -15.92 3.90
CA ALA A 80 0.65 -15.25 2.72
C ALA A 80 0.71 -13.74 2.91
N PHE A 81 -0.31 -13.15 3.51
CA PHE A 81 -0.34 -11.73 3.87
C PHE A 81 0.83 -11.38 4.81
N LYS A 82 1.00 -12.11 5.89
CA LYS A 82 2.07 -11.90 6.86
C LYS A 82 3.46 -11.95 6.19
N ARG A 83 3.71 -12.97 5.36
CA ARG A 83 4.97 -13.09 4.64
C ARG A 83 5.22 -11.90 3.72
N PHE A 84 4.21 -11.45 3.01
CA PHE A 84 4.32 -10.30 2.12
C PHE A 84 4.63 -9.02 2.88
N ILE A 85 3.92 -8.75 3.98
CA ILE A 85 4.19 -7.58 4.81
C ILE A 85 5.60 -7.63 5.42
N ARG A 86 6.04 -8.77 5.93
CA ARG A 86 7.40 -8.92 6.49
C ARG A 86 8.48 -8.70 5.44
N PHE A 87 8.26 -9.16 4.23
CA PHE A 87 9.16 -8.88 3.11
C PHE A 87 9.23 -7.37 2.81
N ILE A 88 8.09 -6.71 2.73
CA ILE A 88 8.01 -5.26 2.51
C ILE A 88 8.73 -4.49 3.62
N GLU A 89 8.49 -4.84 4.87
CA GLU A 89 9.17 -4.22 6.02
C GLU A 89 10.69 -4.34 5.92
N ALA A 90 11.19 -5.51 5.56
CA ALA A 90 12.63 -5.75 5.41
C ALA A 90 13.24 -4.89 4.28
N GLU A 91 12.55 -4.79 3.16
CA GLU A 91 12.99 -3.99 2.02
C GLU A 91 12.91 -2.48 2.27
N LEU A 92 11.91 -2.02 3.04
CA LEU A 92 11.73 -0.61 3.36
C LEU A 92 12.61 -0.13 4.53
N LYS A 93 13.06 -1.02 5.39
CA LYS A 93 13.85 -0.66 6.58
C LYS A 93 15.08 0.21 6.30
N PRO A 94 15.87 -0.01 5.22
CA PRO A 94 16.97 0.89 4.88
C PRO A 94 16.53 2.25 4.33
N LEU A 95 15.28 2.39 3.91
CA LEU A 95 14.77 3.55 3.18
C LEU A 95 13.88 4.45 4.01
N ALA A 96 13.24 3.92 5.06
CA ALA A 96 12.23 4.65 5.82
C ALA A 96 12.26 4.26 7.31
N ASP A 97 11.82 5.20 8.14
CA ASP A 97 11.72 5.00 9.58
C ASP A 97 10.34 4.49 10.00
N ARG A 98 9.34 4.71 9.16
CA ARG A 98 7.94 4.45 9.48
C ARG A 98 7.18 3.95 8.25
N ILE A 99 6.30 2.97 8.45
CA ILE A 99 5.37 2.46 7.43
C ILE A 99 3.94 2.77 7.88
N SER A 100 3.14 3.33 6.96
CA SER A 100 1.72 3.62 7.19
C SER A 100 0.86 2.99 6.11
N PHE A 101 -0.29 2.44 6.50
CA PHE A 101 -1.32 1.94 5.61
C PHE A 101 -2.58 2.78 5.75
N ASN A 102 -3.09 3.32 4.64
CA ASN A 102 -4.38 3.98 4.60
C ASN A 102 -5.48 2.91 4.45
N ILE A 103 -6.25 2.70 5.50
CA ILE A 103 -7.26 1.64 5.53
C ILE A 103 -8.58 2.15 4.97
N LYS A 104 -9.08 1.49 3.93
CA LYS A 104 -10.44 1.74 3.43
C LYS A 104 -11.46 1.02 4.29
N ILE A 105 -12.46 1.74 4.78
CA ILE A 105 -13.54 1.18 5.64
C ILE A 105 -14.25 0.03 4.93
N LYS A 106 -14.47 0.16 3.62
CA LYS A 106 -15.11 -0.87 2.79
C LYS A 106 -14.34 -2.20 2.76
N LYS A 107 -13.04 -2.15 2.96
CA LYS A 107 -12.16 -3.33 2.96
C LYS A 107 -11.12 -3.18 4.08
N ASP A 108 -11.59 -3.37 5.30
CA ASP A 108 -10.75 -3.20 6.49
C ASP A 108 -9.93 -4.47 6.77
N PHE A 109 -8.62 -4.37 6.61
CA PHE A 109 -7.67 -5.45 6.88
C PHE A 109 -6.81 -5.21 8.13
N ARG A 110 -7.17 -4.23 8.98
CA ARG A 110 -6.43 -3.95 10.22
C ARG A 110 -6.26 -5.18 11.13
N PRO A 111 -7.25 -6.10 11.24
CA PRO A 111 -7.05 -7.31 12.03
C PRO A 111 -5.85 -8.16 11.62
N LEU A 112 -5.42 -8.08 10.35
CA LEU A 112 -4.23 -8.78 9.85
C LEU A 112 -2.93 -8.02 10.16
N LEU A 113 -3.02 -6.71 10.39
CA LEU A 113 -1.87 -5.85 10.71
C LEU A 113 -1.55 -5.81 12.21
N TYR A 114 -2.55 -5.83 13.07
CA TYR A 114 -2.35 -5.72 14.52
C TYR A 114 -1.39 -6.79 15.09
N PRO A 115 -1.49 -8.08 14.70
CA PRO A 115 -0.53 -9.08 15.18
C PRO A 115 0.92 -8.83 14.73
N LEU A 116 1.12 -7.97 13.72
CA LEU A 116 2.44 -7.60 13.21
C LEU A 116 3.00 -6.35 13.89
N GLY A 117 2.28 -5.78 14.86
CA GLY A 117 2.72 -4.61 15.63
C GLY A 117 2.21 -3.27 15.12
N TYR A 118 1.31 -3.26 14.14
CA TYR A 118 0.68 -2.02 13.68
C TYR A 118 -0.39 -1.55 14.64
N VAL A 119 -0.53 -0.24 14.76
CA VAL A 119 -1.53 0.42 15.62
C VAL A 119 -2.29 1.47 14.81
N ASP A 120 -3.50 1.78 15.23
CA ASP A 120 -4.27 2.87 14.63
C ASP A 120 -3.63 4.22 14.98
N ASP A 121 -3.46 5.08 13.99
CA ASP A 121 -2.80 6.38 14.15
C ASP A 121 -3.73 7.54 13.77
N GLU A 122 -4.25 7.54 12.54
CA GLU A 122 -5.07 8.62 12.02
C GLU A 122 -6.38 8.11 11.41
N VAL A 123 -7.38 9.00 11.36
CA VAL A 123 -8.64 8.78 10.64
C VAL A 123 -8.79 9.86 9.59
N ILE A 124 -9.09 9.47 8.35
CA ILE A 124 -9.36 10.38 7.25
C ILE A 124 -10.86 10.50 7.06
N VAL A 125 -11.37 11.74 7.13
CA VAL A 125 -12.77 12.05 6.82
C VAL A 125 -12.82 12.82 5.50
N THR A 126 -13.75 12.45 4.62
CA THR A 126 -13.79 12.95 3.25
C THR A 126 -15.18 13.46 2.89
N LYS A 127 -15.22 14.54 2.14
CA LYS A 127 -16.46 15.10 1.55
C LYS A 127 -16.17 15.46 0.09
N SER A 128 -17.04 15.05 -0.81
CA SER A 128 -17.04 15.58 -2.20
C SER A 128 -17.59 17.00 -2.22
N LEU A 129 -16.91 17.87 -2.93
CA LEU A 129 -17.31 19.27 -3.07
C LEU A 129 -18.02 19.52 -4.39
#